data_61ec8d9b1ce700fb4a0198bf99b554c8
#
_entry.id   61ec8d9b1ce700fb4a0198bf99b554c8
#
_cell.length_a   1.000
_cell.length_b   1.000
_cell.length_c   1.000
_cell.angle_alpha   90.00
_cell.angle_beta   90.00
_cell.angle_gamma   90.00
#
_symmetry.space_group_name_H-M   'P 1'
#
loop_
_entity.id
_entity.type
_entity.pdbx_description
1 polymer ?
#
loop_
_entity_poly.entity_id
_entity_poly.type
_entity_poly.pdbx_seq_one_letter_code
_entity_poly.pdbx_strand_id
1 'polypeptide(L)'
;MTDSGRDPWLVVIDMQRIFGDPTSQWATPGYSSIEPVVARLVRAFGDRVIFTRFVAPELPTGAWDPYYKLWPFALVPETDPLYELADGLAAAGHPIVTETTFGKWGPSLSSAMAGSGEMVLVGVSTDCCVLSTALGAADAGVHVRVVEDACAGLTEADHRRALDAMALYAPLIELTDSATVLAESRAG
;
A
#
# COMPACT_ATOMS: atom_id res chain seq x y z
N MET A 1 6.45 20.58 23.52
CA MET A 1 5.14 19.92 23.72
C MET A 1 5.07 18.85 22.65
N THR A 2 5.47 17.63 23.00
CA THR A 2 5.29 16.45 22.15
C THR A 2 3.82 16.16 22.15
N ASP A 3 3.15 16.48 21.03
CA ASP A 3 1.80 16.02 20.78
C ASP A 3 1.87 14.49 20.76
N SER A 4 1.26 13.86 21.73
CA SER A 4 1.02 12.43 21.75
C SER A 4 -0.01 12.13 20.67
N GLY A 5 0.40 12.28 19.42
CA GLY A 5 -0.32 11.87 18.25
C GLY A 5 -0.63 10.40 18.40
N ARG A 6 -1.86 10.04 18.12
CA ARG A 6 -2.33 8.65 18.09
C ARG A 6 -1.31 7.80 17.32
N ASP A 7 -1.00 6.65 17.88
CA ASP A 7 -0.06 5.69 17.28
C ASP A 7 -0.28 5.51 15.76
N PRO A 8 0.78 5.32 14.97
CA PRO A 8 0.68 5.21 13.51
C PRO A 8 -0.19 4.03 13.08
N TRP A 9 -0.84 4.17 11.94
CA TRP A 9 -1.51 3.07 11.26
C TRP A 9 -0.57 2.39 10.26
N LEU A 10 -0.58 1.07 10.23
CA LEU A 10 0.00 0.29 9.14
C LEU A 10 -1.02 0.24 7.99
N VAL A 11 -0.63 0.77 6.83
CA VAL A 11 -1.44 0.69 5.61
C VAL A 11 -0.77 -0.26 4.63
N VAL A 12 -1.44 -1.37 4.37
CA VAL A 12 -0.97 -2.46 3.50
C VAL A 12 -1.57 -2.26 2.11
N ILE A 13 -0.75 -1.83 1.17
CA ILE A 13 -1.17 -1.47 -0.19
C ILE A 13 -1.25 -2.71 -1.06
N ASP A 14 -2.47 -2.98 -1.53
CA ASP A 14 -2.82 -3.85 -2.66
C ASP A 14 -2.11 -5.22 -2.68
N MET A 15 -1.94 -5.83 -1.52
CA MET A 15 -1.39 -7.18 -1.42
C MET A 15 -2.43 -8.22 -1.87
N GLN A 16 -2.75 -8.19 -3.17
CA GLN A 16 -3.80 -8.97 -3.84
C GLN A 16 -3.21 -10.00 -4.81
N ARG A 17 -4.00 -10.99 -5.19
CA ARG A 17 -3.60 -12.01 -6.16
C ARG A 17 -3.26 -11.44 -7.53
N ILE A 18 -3.94 -10.38 -7.98
CA ILE A 18 -3.63 -9.71 -9.25
C ILE A 18 -2.17 -9.24 -9.34
N PHE A 19 -1.54 -8.94 -8.22
CA PHE A 19 -0.15 -8.50 -8.13
C PHE A 19 0.79 -9.60 -7.62
N GLY A 20 0.26 -10.64 -6.95
CA GLY A 20 1.04 -11.71 -6.34
C GLY A 20 1.12 -12.99 -7.15
N ASP A 21 0.12 -13.28 -8.00
CA ASP A 21 0.13 -14.46 -8.85
C ASP A 21 1.15 -14.28 -9.99
N PRO A 22 2.18 -15.15 -10.09
CA PRO A 22 3.21 -15.03 -11.12
C PRO A 22 2.68 -15.19 -12.54
N THR A 23 1.46 -15.68 -12.73
CA THR A 23 0.80 -15.78 -14.04
C THR A 23 0.02 -14.52 -14.42
N SER A 24 -0.17 -13.60 -13.48
CA SER A 24 -0.82 -12.31 -13.74
C SER A 24 0.06 -11.42 -14.60
N GLN A 25 -0.57 -10.67 -15.52
CA GLN A 25 0.14 -9.68 -16.34
C GLN A 25 0.67 -8.49 -15.51
N TRP A 26 0.14 -8.31 -14.28
CA TRP A 26 0.61 -7.30 -13.33
C TRP A 26 1.40 -7.89 -12.15
N ALA A 27 1.89 -9.13 -12.31
CA ALA A 27 2.70 -9.75 -11.27
C ALA A 27 3.90 -8.88 -10.88
N THR A 28 4.07 -8.66 -9.59
CA THR A 28 5.22 -7.96 -9.02
C THR A 28 6.27 -8.99 -8.59
N PRO A 29 7.44 -9.06 -9.23
CA PRO A 29 8.40 -10.16 -9.00
C PRO A 29 8.86 -10.31 -7.53
N GLY A 30 8.98 -9.19 -6.80
CA GLY A 30 9.36 -9.18 -5.38
C GLY A 30 8.24 -9.51 -4.40
N TYR A 31 7.01 -9.73 -4.85
CA TYR A 31 5.84 -9.92 -3.99
C TYR A 31 6.02 -11.03 -2.94
N SER A 32 6.44 -12.21 -3.35
CA SER A 32 6.63 -13.35 -2.45
C SER A 32 7.74 -13.13 -1.40
N SER A 33 8.69 -12.25 -1.70
CA SER A 33 9.78 -11.90 -0.78
C SER A 33 9.33 -10.95 0.32
N ILE A 34 8.43 -10.00 -0.01
CA ILE A 34 7.93 -9.03 0.97
C ILE A 34 6.75 -9.57 1.79
N GLU A 35 5.97 -10.51 1.28
CA GLU A 35 4.78 -11.03 1.97
C GLU A 35 5.05 -11.49 3.42
N PRO A 36 6.10 -12.26 3.74
CA PRO A 36 6.41 -12.63 5.13
C PRO A 36 6.85 -11.43 5.98
N VAL A 37 7.43 -10.39 5.39
CA VAL A 37 7.80 -9.15 6.10
C VAL A 37 6.53 -8.38 6.45
N VAL A 38 5.65 -8.17 5.49
CA VAL A 38 4.34 -7.53 5.69
C VAL A 38 3.53 -8.27 6.75
N ALA A 39 3.47 -9.61 6.70
CA ALA A 39 2.76 -10.42 7.70
C ALA A 39 3.32 -10.24 9.13
N ARG A 40 4.62 -10.02 9.30
CA ARG A 40 5.20 -9.70 10.62
C ARG A 40 4.77 -8.31 11.11
N LEU A 41 4.77 -7.33 10.24
CA LEU A 41 4.33 -5.97 10.54
C LEU A 41 2.84 -5.94 10.90
N VAL A 42 1.98 -6.63 10.15
CA VAL A 42 0.55 -6.77 10.45
C VAL A 42 0.35 -7.31 11.88
N ARG A 43 1.06 -8.37 12.25
CA ARG A 43 0.97 -8.90 13.62
C ARG A 43 1.46 -7.92 14.69
N ALA A 44 2.48 -7.14 14.39
CA ALA A 44 3.04 -6.17 15.34
C ALA A 44 2.12 -4.97 15.59
N PHE A 45 1.38 -4.53 14.57
CA PHE A 45 0.45 -3.40 14.66
C PHE A 45 -0.91 -3.78 15.26
N GLY A 46 -1.25 -5.08 15.33
CA GLY A 46 -2.51 -5.55 15.92
C GLY A 46 -3.72 -4.91 15.24
N ASP A 47 -4.58 -4.24 15.98
CA ASP A 47 -5.82 -3.65 15.46
C ASP A 47 -5.60 -2.38 14.61
N ARG A 48 -4.38 -1.82 14.58
CA ARG A 48 -4.05 -0.62 13.80
C ARG A 48 -3.51 -0.95 12.41
N VAL A 49 -4.23 -1.78 11.67
CA VAL A 49 -3.91 -2.17 10.31
C VAL A 49 -5.09 -1.86 9.39
N ILE A 50 -4.80 -1.26 8.25
CA ILE A 50 -5.75 -1.04 7.16
C ILE A 50 -5.18 -1.70 5.91
N PHE A 51 -5.99 -2.53 5.25
CA PHE A 51 -5.65 -3.05 3.94
C PHE A 51 -6.27 -2.19 2.86
N THR A 52 -5.56 -2.02 1.75
CA THR A 52 -6.19 -1.47 0.55
C THR A 52 -6.38 -2.54 -0.50
N ARG A 53 -7.33 -2.31 -1.37
CA ARG A 53 -7.66 -3.17 -2.48
C ARG A 53 -7.90 -2.33 -3.73
N PHE A 54 -7.20 -2.66 -4.80
CA PHE A 54 -7.50 -2.16 -6.12
C PHE A 54 -8.62 -2.99 -6.75
N VAL A 55 -9.58 -2.32 -7.37
CA VAL A 55 -10.60 -2.95 -8.23
C VAL A 55 -10.78 -2.07 -9.46
N ALA A 56 -10.69 -2.62 -10.66
CA ALA A 56 -10.91 -1.84 -11.87
C ALA A 56 -12.35 -1.28 -11.92
N PRO A 57 -12.57 -0.07 -12.44
CA PRO A 57 -13.90 0.47 -12.61
C PRO A 57 -14.69 -0.32 -13.65
N GLU A 58 -16.00 -0.51 -13.44
CA GLU A 58 -16.86 -1.19 -14.41
C GLU A 58 -16.85 -0.52 -15.80
N LEU A 59 -16.79 0.83 -15.81
CA LEU A 59 -16.75 1.63 -17.02
C LEU A 59 -15.59 2.62 -16.94
N PRO A 60 -14.41 2.27 -17.50
CA PRO A 60 -13.29 3.18 -17.57
C PRO A 60 -13.64 4.45 -18.35
N THR A 61 -13.21 5.61 -17.86
CA THR A 61 -13.43 6.92 -18.51
C THR A 61 -12.13 7.71 -18.64
N GLY A 62 -12.10 8.67 -19.56
CA GLY A 62 -10.93 9.52 -19.74
C GLY A 62 -9.70 8.71 -20.15
N ALA A 63 -8.56 8.98 -19.51
CA ALA A 63 -7.29 8.27 -19.77
C ALA A 63 -7.31 6.78 -19.32
N TRP A 64 -8.26 6.38 -18.48
CA TRP A 64 -8.42 4.98 -18.09
C TRP A 64 -8.98 4.10 -19.21
N ASP A 65 -9.76 4.66 -20.15
CA ASP A 65 -10.29 3.89 -21.29
C ASP A 65 -9.14 3.32 -22.17
N PRO A 66 -8.18 4.08 -22.71
CA PRO A 66 -7.05 3.52 -23.42
C PRO A 66 -6.15 2.64 -22.53
N TYR A 67 -6.02 2.94 -21.23
CA TYR A 67 -5.25 2.12 -20.29
C TYR A 67 -5.82 0.69 -20.22
N TYR A 68 -7.12 0.52 -20.01
CA TYR A 68 -7.73 -0.80 -19.92
C TYR A 68 -7.90 -1.51 -21.28
N LYS A 69 -7.75 -0.80 -22.39
CA LYS A 69 -7.59 -1.44 -23.72
C LYS A 69 -6.25 -2.19 -23.83
N LEU A 70 -5.23 -1.75 -23.10
CA LEU A 70 -3.95 -2.47 -22.98
C LEU A 70 -4.01 -3.61 -21.95
N TRP A 71 -4.84 -3.45 -20.91
CA TRP A 71 -4.94 -4.38 -19.77
C TRP A 71 -6.37 -4.90 -19.56
N PRO A 72 -7.01 -5.50 -20.59
CA PRO A 72 -8.41 -5.91 -20.48
C PRO A 72 -8.65 -7.04 -19.48
N PHE A 73 -7.60 -7.81 -19.12
CA PHE A 73 -7.68 -8.89 -18.14
C PHE A 73 -8.08 -8.42 -16.75
N ALA A 74 -7.81 -7.13 -16.43
CA ALA A 74 -8.16 -6.55 -15.14
C ALA A 74 -9.65 -6.13 -15.08
N LEU A 75 -10.37 -6.04 -16.21
CA LEU A 75 -11.79 -5.69 -16.23
C LEU A 75 -12.65 -6.92 -15.91
N VAL A 76 -12.56 -7.39 -14.70
CA VAL A 76 -13.36 -8.50 -14.16
C VAL A 76 -14.25 -7.99 -13.02
N PRO A 77 -15.33 -8.71 -12.64
CA PRO A 77 -16.16 -8.32 -11.51
C PRO A 77 -15.36 -8.14 -10.20
N GLU A 78 -15.79 -7.24 -9.34
CA GLU A 78 -15.17 -7.00 -8.03
C GLU A 78 -15.03 -8.29 -7.18
N THR A 79 -15.92 -9.25 -7.40
CA THR A 79 -15.94 -10.53 -6.69
C THR A 79 -15.02 -11.59 -7.30
N ASP A 80 -14.30 -11.25 -8.38
CA ASP A 80 -13.36 -12.19 -9.00
C ASP A 80 -12.20 -12.50 -8.04
N PRO A 81 -11.78 -13.78 -7.94
CA PRO A 81 -10.65 -14.19 -7.11
C PRO A 81 -9.35 -13.42 -7.37
N LEU A 82 -9.18 -12.85 -8.56
CA LEU A 82 -8.04 -12.02 -8.93
C LEU A 82 -7.86 -10.83 -7.97
N TYR A 83 -8.97 -10.30 -7.43
CA TYR A 83 -8.96 -9.16 -6.52
C TYR A 83 -8.89 -9.54 -5.03
N GLU A 84 -8.84 -10.83 -4.69
CA GLU A 84 -8.69 -11.25 -3.30
C GLU A 84 -7.33 -10.84 -2.72
N LEU A 85 -7.34 -10.47 -1.44
CA LEU A 85 -6.11 -10.24 -0.68
C LEU A 85 -5.40 -11.57 -0.44
N ALA A 86 -4.08 -11.53 -0.27
CA ALA A 86 -3.28 -12.71 0.00
C ALA A 86 -3.70 -13.38 1.33
N ASP A 87 -3.90 -14.69 1.30
CA ASP A 87 -4.37 -15.47 2.46
C ASP A 87 -3.44 -15.39 3.68
N GLY A 88 -2.12 -15.26 3.44
CA GLY A 88 -1.08 -15.22 4.48
C GLY A 88 -1.05 -13.95 5.34
N LEU A 89 -1.81 -12.92 4.99
CA LEU A 89 -1.74 -11.60 5.65
C LEU A 89 -2.75 -11.41 6.78
N ALA A 90 -3.63 -12.37 7.04
CA ALA A 90 -4.64 -12.29 8.12
C ALA A 90 -5.51 -11.01 8.04
N ALA A 91 -5.92 -10.61 6.84
CA ALA A 91 -6.71 -9.40 6.62
C ALA A 91 -8.11 -9.44 7.26
N ALA A 92 -8.60 -10.62 7.65
CA ALA A 92 -9.91 -10.78 8.26
C ALA A 92 -10.04 -9.99 9.58
N GLY A 93 -11.06 -9.14 9.64
CA GLY A 93 -11.33 -8.29 10.81
C GLY A 93 -10.71 -6.89 10.75
N HIS A 94 -9.81 -6.63 9.79
CA HIS A 94 -9.26 -5.29 9.56
C HIS A 94 -10.09 -4.50 8.55
N PRO A 95 -10.10 -3.16 8.64
CA PRO A 95 -10.70 -2.31 7.61
C PRO A 95 -10.05 -2.55 6.23
N ILE A 96 -10.88 -2.60 5.18
CA ILE A 96 -10.44 -2.69 3.80
C ILE A 96 -10.93 -1.46 3.05
N VAL A 97 -10.02 -0.72 2.43
CA VAL A 97 -10.32 0.43 1.58
C VAL A 97 -10.15 0.02 0.12
N THR A 98 -11.24 0.08 -0.65
CA THR A 98 -11.23 -0.27 -2.08
C THR A 98 -11.23 1.00 -2.91
N GLU A 99 -10.30 1.11 -3.86
CA GLU A 99 -10.19 2.24 -4.79
C GLU A 99 -9.92 1.74 -6.21
N THR A 100 -10.37 2.53 -7.19
CA THR A 100 -10.20 2.22 -8.61
C THR A 100 -8.96 2.86 -9.24
N THR A 101 -8.15 3.52 -8.43
CA THR A 101 -6.98 4.29 -8.85
C THR A 101 -5.69 3.74 -8.22
N PHE A 102 -4.54 4.19 -8.73
CA PHE A 102 -3.25 3.86 -8.11
C PHE A 102 -3.17 4.40 -6.68
N GLY A 103 -3.40 5.70 -6.48
CA GLY A 103 -3.38 6.30 -5.15
C GLY A 103 -4.59 5.87 -4.33
N LYS A 104 -4.34 5.48 -3.08
CA LYS A 104 -5.39 5.08 -2.11
C LYS A 104 -5.73 6.19 -1.13
N TRP A 105 -4.93 7.28 -1.14
CA TRP A 105 -5.23 8.41 -0.27
C TRP A 105 -6.48 9.14 -0.73
N GLY A 106 -7.43 9.28 0.18
CA GLY A 106 -8.70 9.95 -0.04
C GLY A 106 -9.58 9.87 1.20
N PRO A 107 -10.85 10.29 1.10
CA PRO A 107 -11.77 10.31 2.24
C PRO A 107 -11.93 8.95 2.92
N SER A 108 -11.94 7.86 2.15
CA SER A 108 -12.10 6.49 2.67
C SER A 108 -10.93 6.11 3.58
N LEU A 109 -9.69 6.28 3.11
CA LEU A 109 -8.49 5.93 3.89
C LEU A 109 -8.29 6.88 5.07
N SER A 110 -8.46 8.19 4.86
CA SER A 110 -8.38 9.18 5.93
C SER A 110 -9.38 8.91 7.06
N SER A 111 -10.62 8.53 6.71
CA SER A 111 -11.64 8.15 7.69
C SER A 111 -11.27 6.86 8.45
N ALA A 112 -10.74 5.85 7.74
CA ALA A 112 -10.31 4.59 8.35
C ALA A 112 -9.16 4.79 9.34
N MET A 113 -8.26 5.75 9.10
CA MET A 113 -7.17 6.12 10.00
C MET A 113 -7.65 6.89 11.25
N ALA A 114 -8.94 7.17 11.38
CA ALA A 114 -9.56 7.83 12.53
C ALA A 114 -8.89 9.16 12.94
N GLY A 115 -8.35 9.91 11.97
CA GLY A 115 -7.69 11.19 12.16
C GLY A 115 -6.25 11.08 12.70
N SER A 116 -5.61 9.92 12.59
CA SER A 116 -4.16 9.82 12.82
C SER A 116 -3.41 10.64 11.77
N GLY A 117 -2.42 11.39 12.22
CA GLY A 117 -1.53 12.17 11.35
C GLY A 117 -0.31 11.39 10.87
N GLU A 118 -0.23 10.08 11.12
CA GLU A 118 0.93 9.26 10.78
C GLU A 118 0.52 7.89 10.21
N MET A 119 1.20 7.45 9.15
CA MET A 119 1.06 6.12 8.60
C MET A 119 2.40 5.45 8.31
N VAL A 120 2.45 4.14 8.48
CA VAL A 120 3.51 3.25 7.99
C VAL A 120 2.99 2.55 6.76
N LEU A 121 3.67 2.69 5.62
CA LEU A 121 3.22 2.24 4.32
C LEU A 121 4.05 1.07 3.81
N VAL A 122 3.37 -0.01 3.39
CA VAL A 122 3.95 -1.25 2.89
C VAL A 122 3.15 -1.79 1.70
N GLY A 123 3.70 -2.70 0.92
CA GLY A 123 2.97 -3.44 -0.13
C GLY A 123 3.43 -3.14 -1.55
N VAL A 124 2.51 -3.23 -2.51
CA VAL A 124 2.79 -3.18 -3.95
C VAL A 124 1.85 -2.26 -4.74
N SER A 125 2.29 -1.80 -5.92
CA SER A 125 3.69 -1.76 -6.34
C SER A 125 4.31 -0.43 -5.89
N THR A 126 5.59 -0.44 -5.52
CA THR A 126 6.30 0.74 -5.00
C THR A 126 6.23 1.91 -5.99
N ASP A 127 6.41 1.62 -7.27
CA ASP A 127 6.47 2.58 -8.38
C ASP A 127 5.10 3.12 -8.83
N CYS A 128 4.00 2.56 -8.34
CA CYS A 128 2.64 2.98 -8.69
C CYS A 128 1.79 3.28 -7.45
N CYS A 129 1.19 2.25 -6.85
CA CYS A 129 0.18 2.42 -5.80
C CYS A 129 0.78 2.97 -4.49
N VAL A 130 1.95 2.49 -4.08
CA VAL A 130 2.65 2.99 -2.88
C VAL A 130 3.06 4.44 -3.08
N LEU A 131 3.78 4.75 -4.17
CA LEU A 131 4.22 6.11 -4.50
C LEU A 131 3.03 7.09 -4.55
N SER A 132 1.99 6.77 -5.31
CA SER A 132 0.83 7.65 -5.46
C SER A 132 0.09 7.87 -4.15
N THR A 133 0.01 6.85 -3.28
CA THR A 133 -0.61 6.97 -1.96
C THR A 133 0.24 7.82 -1.03
N ALA A 134 1.56 7.60 -1.00
CA ALA A 134 2.49 8.35 -0.17
C ALA A 134 2.46 9.85 -0.48
N LEU A 135 2.52 10.21 -1.77
CA LEU A 135 2.48 11.61 -2.21
C LEU A 135 1.15 12.28 -1.84
N GLY A 136 0.01 11.62 -2.10
CA GLY A 136 -1.29 12.18 -1.77
C GLY A 136 -1.51 12.36 -0.26
N ALA A 137 -1.01 11.43 0.56
CA ALA A 137 -1.09 11.53 2.02
C ALA A 137 -0.18 12.65 2.56
N ALA A 138 1.04 12.76 2.04
CA ALA A 138 1.98 13.82 2.41
C ALA A 138 1.43 15.21 2.09
N ASP A 139 0.85 15.39 0.90
CA ASP A 139 0.19 16.66 0.51
C ASP A 139 -1.01 17.01 1.42
N ALA A 140 -1.65 16.02 2.01
CA ALA A 140 -2.72 16.21 2.99
C ALA A 140 -2.20 16.44 4.44
N GLY A 141 -0.88 16.48 4.64
CA GLY A 141 -0.25 16.73 5.94
C GLY A 141 -0.07 15.49 6.83
N VAL A 142 -0.17 14.30 6.25
CA VAL A 142 0.13 13.04 6.96
C VAL A 142 1.63 12.76 6.89
N HIS A 143 2.24 12.43 8.03
CA HIS A 143 3.61 11.92 8.07
C HIS A 143 3.62 10.47 7.58
N VAL A 144 4.33 10.19 6.49
CA VAL A 144 4.37 8.89 5.83
C VAL A 144 5.73 8.24 6.04
N ARG A 145 5.74 7.03 6.59
CA ARG A 145 6.95 6.20 6.71
C ARG A 145 6.84 5.02 5.77
N VAL A 146 7.64 5.00 4.71
CA VAL A 146 7.66 3.93 3.73
C VAL A 146 8.69 2.88 4.13
N VAL A 147 8.25 1.63 4.31
CA VAL A 147 9.12 0.51 4.71
C VAL A 147 9.71 -0.13 3.46
N GLU A 148 10.96 0.19 3.15
CA GLU A 148 11.62 -0.17 1.89
C GLU A 148 11.60 -1.68 1.63
N ASP A 149 11.99 -2.49 2.63
CA ASP A 149 12.08 -3.95 2.54
C ASP A 149 10.73 -4.67 2.70
N ALA A 150 9.64 -3.92 2.87
CA ALA A 150 8.27 -4.41 2.85
C ALA A 150 7.48 -3.86 1.64
N CYS A 151 8.16 -3.27 0.66
CA CYS A 151 7.60 -2.83 -0.60
C CYS A 151 8.32 -3.50 -1.78
N ALA A 152 7.62 -3.70 -2.90
CA ALA A 152 8.21 -4.23 -4.13
C ALA A 152 7.65 -3.50 -5.35
N GLY A 153 8.51 -3.19 -6.31
CA GLY A 153 8.16 -2.57 -7.59
C GLY A 153 8.15 -3.57 -8.74
N LEU A 154 7.77 -3.10 -9.92
CA LEU A 154 7.75 -3.93 -11.13
C LEU A 154 9.15 -4.44 -11.49
N THR A 155 10.16 -3.60 -11.29
CA THR A 155 11.58 -3.98 -11.37
C THR A 155 12.33 -3.38 -10.19
N GLU A 156 13.53 -3.91 -9.88
CA GLU A 156 14.41 -3.31 -8.86
C GLU A 156 14.73 -1.85 -9.17
N ALA A 157 14.94 -1.52 -10.45
CA ALA A 157 15.22 -0.16 -10.89
C ALA A 157 14.00 0.77 -10.69
N ASP A 158 12.78 0.29 -10.93
CA ASP A 158 11.56 1.08 -10.72
C ASP A 158 11.29 1.26 -9.24
N HIS A 159 11.46 0.19 -8.44
CA HIS A 159 11.39 0.26 -6.98
C HIS A 159 12.34 1.34 -6.42
N ARG A 160 13.62 1.27 -6.77
CA ARG A 160 14.63 2.25 -6.30
C ARG A 160 14.30 3.67 -6.75
N ARG A 161 13.88 3.84 -7.99
CA ARG A 161 13.50 5.15 -8.55
C ARG A 161 12.32 5.78 -7.81
N ALA A 162 11.33 4.96 -7.41
CA ALA A 162 10.20 5.43 -6.63
C ALA A 162 10.60 5.82 -5.20
N LEU A 163 11.46 5.02 -4.55
CA LEU A 163 12.00 5.35 -3.23
C LEU A 163 12.81 6.65 -3.27
N ASP A 164 13.70 6.81 -4.27
CA ASP A 164 14.48 8.04 -4.46
C ASP A 164 13.57 9.26 -4.66
N ALA A 165 12.48 9.11 -5.41
CA ALA A 165 11.49 10.18 -5.58
C ALA A 165 10.80 10.54 -4.26
N MET A 166 10.36 9.56 -3.47
CA MET A 166 9.72 9.78 -2.18
C MET A 166 10.67 10.43 -1.16
N ALA A 167 11.94 10.07 -1.17
CA ALA A 167 12.96 10.65 -0.29
C ALA A 167 13.13 12.18 -0.45
N LEU A 168 12.78 12.73 -1.62
CA LEU A 168 12.81 14.19 -1.86
C LEU A 168 11.77 14.96 -1.03
N TYR A 169 10.77 14.28 -0.48
CA TYR A 169 9.68 14.88 0.29
C TYR A 169 9.94 14.90 1.80
N ALA A 170 11.14 14.53 2.25
CA ALA A 170 11.48 14.59 3.66
C ALA A 170 11.30 16.03 4.20
N PRO A 171 10.76 16.23 5.43
CA PRO A 171 10.41 15.20 6.41
C PRO A 171 8.96 14.66 6.32
N LEU A 172 8.19 15.00 5.30
CA LEU A 172 6.81 14.52 5.15
C LEU A 172 6.75 13.02 4.80
N ILE A 173 7.71 12.57 3.99
CA ILE A 173 7.89 11.15 3.67
C ILE A 173 9.28 10.72 4.13
N GLU A 174 9.35 9.71 4.97
CA GLU A 174 10.58 9.09 5.44
C GLU A 174 10.68 7.65 4.95
N LEU A 175 11.88 7.27 4.50
CA LEU A 175 12.19 5.88 4.20
C LEU A 175 12.73 5.19 5.46
N THR A 176 12.27 3.97 5.71
CA THR A 176 12.66 3.16 6.87
C THR A 176 12.72 1.69 6.50
N ASP A 177 13.13 0.84 7.43
CA ASP A 177 13.13 -0.61 7.26
C ASP A 177 12.21 -1.30 8.29
N SER A 178 11.86 -2.56 8.01
CA SER A 178 10.98 -3.35 8.86
C SER A 178 11.58 -3.63 10.24
N ALA A 179 12.91 -3.71 10.36
CA ALA A 179 13.58 -3.97 11.65
C ALA A 179 13.42 -2.79 12.60
N THR A 180 13.57 -1.56 12.09
CA THR A 180 13.36 -0.32 12.82
C THR A 180 11.92 -0.21 13.31
N VAL A 181 10.94 -0.38 12.41
CA VAL A 181 9.51 -0.30 12.74
C VAL A 181 9.11 -1.36 13.77
N LEU A 182 9.60 -2.60 13.65
CA LEU A 182 9.33 -3.68 14.61
C LEU A 182 10.00 -3.47 15.96
N ALA A 183 11.13 -2.77 16.03
CA ALA A 183 11.77 -2.42 17.29
C ALA A 183 10.96 -1.36 18.06
N GLU A 184 10.46 -0.36 17.37
CA GLU A 184 9.62 0.70 17.94
C GLU A 184 8.29 0.16 18.47
N SER A 185 7.61 -0.71 17.72
CA SER A 185 6.31 -1.30 18.12
C SER A 185 6.39 -2.20 19.36
N ARG A 186 7.59 -2.64 19.77
CA ARG A 186 7.81 -3.43 21.00
C ARG A 186 8.13 -2.57 22.22
N ALA A 187 8.50 -1.34 22.00
CA ALA A 187 8.92 -0.42 23.06
C ALA A 187 7.78 0.44 23.62
N GLY A 188 6.65 0.52 22.90
CA GLY A 188 5.42 1.20 23.28
C GLY A 188 4.38 0.24 23.82
#